data_9b30b7ae66cd830c17eba8c2ece089b1
#
_entry.id   9b30b7ae66cd830c17eba8c2ece089b1
#
_cell.length_a   1.000
_cell.length_b   1.000
_cell.length_c   1.000
_cell.angle_alpha   90.00
_cell.angle_beta   90.00
_cell.angle_gamma   90.00
#
_symmetry.space_group_name_H-M   'P 1'
#
loop_
_entity.id
_entity.type
_entity.pdbx_description
1 polymer ?
#
loop_
_entity_poly.entity_id
_entity_poly.type
_entity_poly.pdbx_seq_one_letter_code
_entity_poly.pdbx_strand_id
1 'polypeptide(L)'
;FLVGSAFAETVRMGTEGAYPPYNFINDNGEVDGFEKDVGDMLCIRANLDCVWVINEWDSIIPNLVSGNYDTIIAGMSITAERDEVIDFTQDYFPPSPSVYMGMSGADIDVDSAVIAAQTATIQAGYVAESGATLVEFATAEETISAVQNGEADAVLADGDYLASIIAESNGEFANIGEVSIGGGVGMGIRESDTELK
;
A
#
# COMPACT_ATOMS: atom_id res chain seq x y z
N PHE A 1 39.42 2.74 29.78
CA PHE A 1 38.05 3.08 29.36
C PHE A 1 37.88 2.62 27.91
N LEU A 2 37.23 1.47 27.73
CA LEU A 2 36.74 1.02 26.40
C LEU A 2 35.46 1.81 26.11
N VAL A 3 35.56 2.77 25.24
CA VAL A 3 34.37 3.39 24.60
C VAL A 3 33.85 2.35 23.61
N GLY A 4 32.87 1.57 24.02
CA GLY A 4 32.12 0.73 23.09
C GLY A 4 31.44 1.65 22.11
N SER A 5 31.80 1.60 20.82
CA SER A 5 30.98 2.15 19.75
C SER A 5 29.67 1.38 19.77
N ALA A 6 28.61 1.98 20.28
CA ALA A 6 27.28 1.51 20.02
C ALA A 6 27.07 1.73 18.50
N PHE A 7 27.17 0.67 17.72
CA PHE A 7 26.67 0.70 16.35
C PHE A 7 25.17 0.92 16.47
N ALA A 8 24.63 1.89 15.73
CA ALA A 8 23.20 2.02 15.56
C ALA A 8 22.69 0.69 15.02
N GLU A 9 21.61 0.19 15.59
CA GLU A 9 20.97 -1.02 15.08
C GLU A 9 20.43 -0.73 13.69
N THR A 10 20.73 -1.60 12.72
CA THR A 10 20.22 -1.45 11.36
C THR A 10 18.80 -1.96 11.30
N VAL A 11 17.85 -1.08 10.97
CA VAL A 11 16.43 -1.39 10.76
C VAL A 11 16.17 -1.58 9.28
N ARG A 12 15.61 -2.71 8.91
CA ARG A 12 15.22 -3.02 7.54
C ARG A 12 13.76 -2.66 7.36
N MET A 13 13.48 -1.76 6.42
CA MET A 13 12.14 -1.25 6.12
C MET A 13 11.61 -1.88 4.84
N GLY A 14 10.60 -2.75 4.97
CA GLY A 14 9.94 -3.40 3.85
C GLY A 14 8.94 -2.46 3.17
N THR A 15 8.99 -2.37 1.85
CA THR A 15 8.04 -1.62 1.02
C THR A 15 7.77 -2.35 -0.29
N GLU A 16 6.64 -2.05 -0.95
CA GLU A 16 6.34 -2.63 -2.25
C GLU A 16 7.15 -1.98 -3.38
N GLY A 17 7.31 -0.66 -3.35
CA GLY A 17 8.03 0.09 -4.38
C GLY A 17 7.27 0.19 -5.72
N ALA A 18 5.95 0.01 -5.71
CA ALA A 18 5.10 -0.02 -6.89
C ALA A 18 3.76 0.75 -6.72
N TYR A 19 3.69 1.64 -5.75
CA TYR A 19 2.45 2.34 -5.37
C TYR A 19 2.66 3.86 -5.24
N PRO A 20 2.91 4.59 -6.34
CA PRO A 20 3.04 6.05 -6.30
C PRO A 20 1.73 6.73 -5.91
N PRO A 21 1.74 7.87 -5.20
CA PRO A 21 2.92 8.63 -4.75
C PRO A 21 3.52 8.16 -3.43
N TYR A 22 3.00 7.08 -2.83
CA TYR A 22 3.42 6.59 -1.52
C TYR A 22 4.84 6.02 -1.56
N ASN A 23 5.06 5.00 -2.36
CA ASN A 23 6.34 4.34 -2.54
C ASN A 23 6.47 3.84 -3.99
N PHE A 24 7.61 4.08 -4.61
CA PHE A 24 7.90 3.63 -5.97
C PHE A 24 9.41 3.52 -6.19
N ILE A 25 9.81 2.91 -7.29
CA ILE A 25 11.21 2.86 -7.72
C ILE A 25 11.43 3.97 -8.72
N ASN A 26 12.35 4.88 -8.41
CA ASN A 26 12.72 5.99 -9.30
C ASN A 26 13.62 5.55 -10.47
N ASP A 27 13.93 6.47 -11.37
CA ASP A 27 14.75 6.20 -12.55
C ASP A 27 16.18 5.73 -12.22
N ASN A 28 16.65 5.95 -10.99
CA ASN A 28 17.96 5.46 -10.52
C ASN A 28 17.89 4.04 -9.94
N GLY A 29 16.69 3.44 -9.86
CA GLY A 29 16.48 2.13 -9.25
C GLY A 29 16.42 2.16 -7.72
N GLU A 30 16.14 3.31 -7.13
CA GLU A 30 16.05 3.52 -5.69
C GLU A 30 14.59 3.69 -5.26
N VAL A 31 14.28 3.29 -4.02
CA VAL A 31 12.97 3.58 -3.41
C VAL A 31 12.81 5.08 -3.26
N ASP A 32 11.66 5.60 -3.62
CA ASP A 32 11.29 7.01 -3.57
C ASP A 32 9.81 7.16 -3.21
N GLY A 33 9.37 8.38 -2.96
CA GLY A 33 7.99 8.71 -2.62
C GLY A 33 7.81 9.22 -1.20
N PHE A 34 6.56 9.57 -0.87
CA PHE A 34 6.17 10.12 0.42
C PHE A 34 6.64 9.25 1.61
N GLU A 35 6.48 7.95 1.51
CA GLU A 35 6.83 7.00 2.56
C GLU A 35 8.34 6.85 2.73
N LYS A 36 9.10 7.01 1.65
CA LYS A 36 10.56 7.08 1.71
C LYS A 36 11.02 8.27 2.57
N ASP A 37 10.43 9.44 2.35
CA ASP A 37 10.74 10.64 3.13
C ASP A 37 10.35 10.49 4.60
N VAL A 38 9.17 9.90 4.87
CA VAL A 38 8.71 9.63 6.25
C VAL A 38 9.64 8.65 6.95
N GLY A 39 9.94 7.51 6.33
CA GLY A 39 10.80 6.47 6.89
C GLY A 39 12.21 6.99 7.20
N ASP A 40 12.83 7.68 6.25
CA ASP A 40 14.15 8.27 6.45
C ASP A 40 14.17 9.31 7.58
N MET A 41 13.13 10.14 7.66
CA MET A 41 13.02 11.13 8.74
C MET A 41 12.88 10.45 10.12
N LEU A 42 12.09 9.38 10.21
CA LEU A 42 11.95 8.60 11.44
C LEU A 42 13.28 7.99 11.86
N CYS A 43 14.02 7.39 10.93
CA CYS A 43 15.33 6.81 11.18
C CYS A 43 16.34 7.85 11.69
N ILE A 44 16.39 9.02 11.05
CA ILE A 44 17.26 10.12 11.50
C ILE A 44 16.89 10.56 12.92
N ARG A 45 15.60 10.74 13.22
CA ARG A 45 15.14 11.19 14.54
C ARG A 45 15.38 10.16 15.65
N ALA A 46 15.24 8.88 15.32
CA ALA A 46 15.48 7.78 16.24
C ALA A 46 16.97 7.41 16.36
N ASN A 47 17.86 8.04 15.57
CA ASN A 47 19.27 7.71 15.44
C ASN A 47 19.49 6.22 15.11
N LEU A 48 18.69 5.72 14.16
CA LEU A 48 18.79 4.38 13.60
C LEU A 48 19.49 4.41 12.25
N ASP A 49 20.14 3.31 11.90
CA ASP A 49 20.66 3.06 10.56
C ASP A 49 19.61 2.23 9.80
N CYS A 50 19.00 2.79 8.74
CA CYS A 50 17.90 2.15 8.06
C CYS A 50 18.23 1.80 6.61
N VAL A 51 17.72 0.66 6.18
CA VAL A 51 17.85 0.19 4.79
C VAL A 51 16.47 -0.20 4.26
N TRP A 52 16.23 0.07 2.98
CA TRP A 52 15.00 -0.28 2.31
C TRP A 52 15.09 -1.67 1.69
N VAL A 53 14.01 -2.45 1.83
CA VAL A 53 13.87 -3.80 1.28
C VAL A 53 12.60 -3.84 0.43
N ILE A 54 12.74 -4.17 -0.84
CA ILE A 54 11.60 -4.33 -1.75
C ILE A 54 10.99 -5.72 -1.54
N ASN A 55 9.68 -5.77 -1.43
CA ASN A 55 8.91 -7.00 -1.29
C ASN A 55 7.55 -6.85 -1.98
N GLU A 56 7.13 -7.85 -2.71
CA GLU A 56 5.81 -7.91 -3.33
C GLU A 56 4.71 -7.84 -2.25
N TRP A 57 3.61 -7.16 -2.58
CA TRP A 57 2.56 -6.86 -1.63
C TRP A 57 1.94 -8.09 -0.97
N ASP A 58 1.61 -9.13 -1.73
CA ASP A 58 0.93 -10.33 -1.24
C ASP A 58 1.70 -11.10 -0.16
N SER A 59 3.04 -10.99 -0.18
CA SER A 59 3.94 -11.64 0.77
C SER A 59 4.52 -10.70 1.84
N ILE A 60 4.10 -9.42 1.86
CA ILE A 60 4.75 -8.41 2.70
C ILE A 60 4.56 -8.65 4.20
N ILE A 61 3.36 -9.03 4.65
CA ILE A 61 3.12 -9.40 6.06
C ILE A 61 3.80 -10.73 6.42
N PRO A 62 3.63 -11.83 5.66
CA PRO A 62 4.35 -13.07 5.92
C PRO A 62 5.86 -12.91 6.05
N ASN A 63 6.47 -12.08 5.22
CA ASN A 63 7.92 -11.84 5.23
C ASN A 63 8.37 -10.96 6.40
N LEU A 64 7.54 -10.03 6.89
CA LEU A 64 7.78 -9.33 8.16
C LEU A 64 7.81 -10.32 9.33
N VAL A 65 6.77 -11.16 9.44
CA VAL A 65 6.65 -12.17 10.51
C VAL A 65 7.82 -13.15 10.47
N SER A 66 8.30 -13.53 9.29
CA SER A 66 9.45 -14.40 9.10
C SER A 66 10.81 -13.72 9.38
N GLY A 67 10.84 -12.41 9.63
CA GLY A 67 12.06 -11.67 9.96
C GLY A 67 12.92 -11.27 8.75
N ASN A 68 12.35 -11.22 7.55
CA ASN A 68 13.10 -10.78 6.36
C ASN A 68 13.41 -9.28 6.42
N TYR A 69 12.61 -8.51 7.13
CA TYR A 69 12.80 -7.10 7.49
C TYR A 69 12.12 -6.81 8.84
N ASP A 70 12.17 -5.59 9.30
CA ASP A 70 11.81 -5.24 10.69
C ASP A 70 10.55 -4.38 10.77
N THR A 71 10.23 -3.65 9.71
CA THR A 71 9.00 -2.85 9.58
C THR A 71 8.44 -2.95 8.17
N ILE A 72 7.14 -2.66 8.02
CA ILE A 72 6.49 -2.40 6.73
C ILE A 72 6.11 -0.93 6.67
N ILE A 73 6.46 -0.25 5.58
CA ILE A 73 5.98 1.08 5.23
C ILE A 73 5.63 1.08 3.74
N ALA A 74 4.35 0.82 3.44
CA ALA A 74 3.88 0.46 2.10
C ALA A 74 2.39 0.77 1.87
N GLY A 75 1.90 1.95 2.28
CA GLY A 75 0.50 2.32 2.11
C GLY A 75 -0.47 1.43 2.90
N MET A 76 0.02 0.76 3.95
CA MET A 76 -0.75 -0.28 4.62
C MET A 76 -1.78 0.29 5.59
N SER A 77 -3.06 0.14 5.27
CA SER A 77 -4.17 0.50 6.17
C SER A 77 -4.14 -0.36 7.42
N ILE A 78 -4.30 0.28 8.57
CA ILE A 78 -4.50 -0.38 9.86
C ILE A 78 -5.89 -1.01 9.87
N THR A 79 -5.97 -2.31 10.06
CA THR A 79 -7.23 -3.05 10.19
C THR A 79 -7.16 -4.04 11.36
N ALA A 80 -8.32 -4.38 11.91
CA ALA A 80 -8.39 -5.37 13.00
C ALA A 80 -7.85 -6.74 12.57
N GLU A 81 -8.08 -7.15 11.31
CA GLU A 81 -7.57 -8.41 10.77
C GLU A 81 -6.03 -8.44 10.71
N ARG A 82 -5.42 -7.35 10.25
CA ARG A 82 -3.95 -7.23 10.21
C ARG A 82 -3.34 -7.13 11.59
N ASP A 83 -4.02 -6.44 12.52
CA ASP A 83 -3.61 -6.26 13.92
C ASP A 83 -3.66 -7.58 14.73
N GLU A 84 -4.34 -8.63 14.22
CA GLU A 84 -4.27 -9.99 14.78
C GLU A 84 -2.95 -10.72 14.46
N VAL A 85 -2.16 -10.21 13.51
CA VAL A 85 -0.95 -10.88 12.99
C VAL A 85 0.31 -10.06 13.20
N ILE A 86 0.20 -8.75 13.09
CA ILE A 86 1.27 -7.76 13.27
C ILE A 86 0.76 -6.59 14.08
N ASP A 87 1.66 -5.88 14.74
CA ASP A 87 1.36 -4.64 15.45
C ASP A 87 1.56 -3.43 14.53
N PHE A 88 0.99 -2.29 14.86
CA PHE A 88 1.12 -1.04 14.09
C PHE A 88 1.62 0.11 14.95
N THR A 89 2.32 1.05 14.32
CA THR A 89 2.53 2.39 14.89
C THR A 89 1.21 3.18 14.89
N GLN A 90 1.24 4.39 15.43
CA GLN A 90 0.21 5.38 15.09
C GLN A 90 0.20 5.59 13.56
N ASP A 91 -0.97 5.94 13.03
CA ASP A 91 -1.09 6.30 11.63
C ASP A 91 -0.26 7.55 11.29
N TYR A 92 0.50 7.48 10.21
CA TYR A 92 1.23 8.61 9.64
C TYR A 92 0.47 9.28 8.49
N PHE A 93 -0.59 8.63 8.00
CA PHE A 93 -1.50 9.17 7.02
C PHE A 93 -2.95 8.90 7.47
N PRO A 94 -3.85 9.90 7.43
CA PRO A 94 -5.22 9.72 7.90
C PRO A 94 -6.01 8.76 6.98
N PRO A 95 -7.15 8.22 7.47
CA PRO A 95 -8.03 7.45 6.61
C PRO A 95 -8.45 8.25 5.36
N SER A 96 -8.32 7.63 4.20
CA SER A 96 -8.72 8.18 2.90
C SER A 96 -9.68 7.19 2.22
N PRO A 97 -10.69 7.66 1.46
CA PRO A 97 -11.59 6.75 0.78
C PRO A 97 -10.87 5.99 -0.34
N SER A 98 -11.29 4.74 -0.55
CA SER A 98 -11.00 4.02 -1.78
C SER A 98 -11.90 4.51 -2.90
N VAL A 99 -11.40 4.53 -4.12
CA VAL A 99 -12.07 5.06 -5.30
C VAL A 99 -12.28 3.94 -6.33
N TYR A 100 -13.44 3.94 -6.96
CA TYR A 100 -13.67 3.18 -8.18
C TYR A 100 -13.25 4.04 -9.37
N MET A 101 -12.30 3.53 -10.17
CA MET A 101 -11.90 4.14 -11.43
C MET A 101 -12.31 3.25 -12.60
N GLY A 102 -13.01 3.83 -13.55
CA GLY A 102 -13.42 3.17 -14.79
C GLY A 102 -13.13 4.03 -16.02
N MET A 103 -13.44 3.50 -17.20
CA MET A 103 -13.34 4.27 -18.46
C MET A 103 -14.30 5.45 -18.44
N SER A 104 -13.83 6.62 -18.87
CA SER A 104 -14.65 7.84 -18.92
C SER A 104 -15.90 7.65 -19.76
N GLY A 105 -17.05 8.04 -19.20
CA GLY A 105 -18.35 7.96 -19.88
C GLY A 105 -18.98 6.56 -19.91
N ALA A 106 -18.36 5.57 -19.31
CA ALA A 106 -18.97 4.26 -19.11
C ALA A 106 -20.07 4.36 -18.03
N ASP A 107 -21.19 3.70 -18.26
CA ASP A 107 -22.30 3.57 -17.29
C ASP A 107 -22.11 2.25 -16.55
N ILE A 108 -21.41 2.32 -15.40
CA ILE A 108 -21.01 1.16 -14.61
C ILE A 108 -21.75 1.17 -13.28
N ASP A 109 -22.50 0.11 -13.04
CA ASP A 109 -23.06 -0.20 -11.72
C ASP A 109 -22.04 -1.01 -10.92
N VAL A 110 -21.31 -0.36 -10.02
CA VAL A 110 -20.21 -0.96 -9.23
C VAL A 110 -20.67 -2.10 -8.33
N ASP A 111 -21.95 -2.20 -8.01
CA ASP A 111 -22.50 -3.27 -7.16
C ASP A 111 -22.67 -4.60 -7.92
N SER A 112 -22.60 -4.59 -9.24
CA SER A 112 -22.79 -5.77 -10.10
C SER A 112 -21.71 -5.96 -11.16
N ALA A 113 -20.79 -5.01 -11.29
CA ALA A 113 -19.73 -4.99 -12.29
C ALA A 113 -18.60 -5.99 -11.99
N VAL A 114 -17.70 -6.16 -12.96
CA VAL A 114 -16.40 -6.83 -12.76
C VAL A 114 -15.39 -5.81 -12.24
N ILE A 115 -14.97 -5.99 -11.00
CA ILE A 115 -14.06 -5.06 -10.31
C ILE A 115 -12.68 -5.69 -10.14
N ALA A 116 -11.66 -5.03 -10.66
CA ALA A 116 -10.27 -5.38 -10.41
C ALA A 116 -9.80 -4.81 -9.07
N ALA A 117 -9.04 -5.58 -8.32
CA ALA A 117 -8.33 -5.11 -7.13
C ALA A 117 -7.00 -5.87 -6.99
N GLN A 118 -6.03 -5.25 -6.32
CA GLN A 118 -4.80 -5.95 -5.99
C GLN A 118 -5.09 -6.97 -4.89
N THR A 119 -4.53 -8.17 -5.03
CA THR A 119 -4.72 -9.26 -4.06
C THR A 119 -4.27 -8.86 -2.65
N ALA A 120 -4.85 -9.47 -1.61
CA ALA A 120 -4.54 -9.20 -0.20
C ALA A 120 -4.71 -7.74 0.25
N THR A 121 -5.48 -6.93 -0.49
CA THR A 121 -5.86 -5.57 -0.11
C THR A 121 -7.23 -5.52 0.58
N ILE A 122 -7.47 -4.44 1.32
CA ILE A 122 -8.81 -4.18 1.90
C ILE A 122 -9.87 -4.00 0.82
N GLN A 123 -9.47 -3.51 -0.35
CA GLN A 123 -10.33 -3.32 -1.50
C GLN A 123 -10.78 -4.67 -2.10
N ALA A 124 -9.85 -5.63 -2.26
CA ALA A 124 -10.19 -6.97 -2.71
C ALA A 124 -11.15 -7.66 -1.73
N GLY A 125 -10.89 -7.56 -0.42
CA GLY A 125 -11.78 -8.09 0.62
C GLY A 125 -13.18 -7.47 0.55
N TYR A 126 -13.27 -6.15 0.40
CA TYR A 126 -14.54 -5.44 0.28
C TYR A 126 -15.35 -5.87 -0.96
N VAL A 127 -14.71 -5.97 -2.12
CA VAL A 127 -15.36 -6.41 -3.37
C VAL A 127 -15.82 -7.86 -3.25
N ALA A 128 -15.01 -8.73 -2.62
CA ALA A 128 -15.37 -10.15 -2.41
C ALA A 128 -16.63 -10.34 -1.55
N GLU A 129 -16.91 -9.40 -0.64
CA GLU A 129 -18.10 -9.39 0.22
C GLU A 129 -19.30 -8.66 -0.40
N SER A 130 -19.09 -7.97 -1.54
CA SER A 130 -20.12 -7.22 -2.26
C SER A 130 -20.91 -8.10 -3.24
N GLY A 131 -21.81 -7.49 -4.03
CA GLY A 131 -22.49 -8.16 -5.15
C GLY A 131 -21.69 -8.18 -6.45
N ALA A 132 -20.57 -7.46 -6.52
CA ALA A 132 -19.72 -7.36 -7.70
C ALA A 132 -18.88 -8.64 -7.93
N THR A 133 -18.35 -8.77 -9.13
CA THR A 133 -17.41 -9.86 -9.48
C THR A 133 -15.98 -9.39 -9.26
N LEU A 134 -15.28 -9.94 -8.28
CA LEU A 134 -13.87 -9.64 -8.03
C LEU A 134 -12.97 -10.34 -9.06
N VAL A 135 -12.00 -9.59 -9.60
CA VAL A 135 -10.83 -10.13 -10.31
C VAL A 135 -9.56 -9.58 -9.65
N GLU A 136 -8.72 -10.48 -9.15
CA GLU A 136 -7.51 -10.11 -8.41
C GLU A 136 -6.27 -10.15 -9.30
N PHE A 137 -5.36 -9.20 -9.05
CA PHE A 137 -4.07 -9.09 -9.70
C PHE A 137 -2.96 -8.95 -8.67
N ALA A 138 -1.75 -9.36 -9.02
CA ALA A 138 -0.61 -9.32 -8.10
C ALA A 138 -0.15 -7.88 -7.82
N THR A 139 -0.24 -6.99 -8.80
CA THR A 139 0.19 -5.60 -8.70
C THR A 139 -0.97 -4.62 -8.96
N ALA A 140 -0.85 -3.42 -8.40
CA ALA A 140 -1.81 -2.36 -8.64
C ALA A 140 -1.81 -1.91 -10.13
N GLU A 141 -0.66 -1.92 -10.82
CA GLU A 141 -0.56 -1.58 -12.24
C GLU A 141 -1.34 -2.57 -13.13
N GLU A 142 -1.31 -3.86 -12.81
CA GLU A 142 -2.09 -4.86 -13.54
C GLU A 142 -3.60 -4.60 -13.44
N THR A 143 -4.09 -4.09 -12.30
CA THR A 143 -5.52 -3.73 -12.15
C THR A 143 -5.94 -2.60 -13.10
N ILE A 144 -5.05 -1.61 -13.31
CA ILE A 144 -5.28 -0.52 -14.25
C ILE A 144 -5.30 -1.07 -15.68
N SER A 145 -4.33 -1.92 -16.02
CA SER A 145 -4.25 -2.57 -17.33
C SER A 145 -5.49 -3.42 -17.62
N ALA A 146 -6.05 -4.10 -16.62
CA ALA A 146 -7.27 -4.89 -16.76
C ALA A 146 -8.48 -4.02 -17.18
N VAL A 147 -8.60 -2.82 -16.63
CA VAL A 147 -9.65 -1.88 -17.04
C VAL A 147 -9.42 -1.37 -18.47
N GLN A 148 -8.18 -1.02 -18.83
CA GLN A 148 -7.83 -0.58 -20.19
C GLN A 148 -8.12 -1.65 -21.24
N ASN A 149 -7.86 -2.92 -20.92
CA ASN A 149 -8.05 -4.04 -21.82
C ASN A 149 -9.49 -4.60 -21.84
N GLY A 150 -10.37 -4.08 -20.96
CA GLY A 150 -11.74 -4.57 -20.83
C GLY A 150 -11.88 -5.93 -20.14
N GLU A 151 -10.87 -6.34 -19.36
CA GLU A 151 -10.91 -7.52 -18.50
C GLU A 151 -11.70 -7.25 -17.21
N ALA A 152 -11.75 -5.99 -16.79
CA ALA A 152 -12.58 -5.49 -15.70
C ALA A 152 -13.29 -4.20 -16.12
N ASP A 153 -14.45 -3.93 -15.52
CA ASP A 153 -15.22 -2.72 -15.77
C ASP A 153 -14.64 -1.52 -15.01
N ALA A 154 -14.15 -1.78 -13.80
CA ALA A 154 -13.50 -0.77 -12.96
C ALA A 154 -12.44 -1.41 -12.06
N VAL A 155 -11.57 -0.57 -11.48
CA VAL A 155 -10.64 -0.92 -10.39
C VAL A 155 -11.09 -0.24 -9.10
N LEU A 156 -10.92 -0.91 -7.97
CA LEU A 156 -11.04 -0.32 -6.64
C LEU A 156 -9.67 -0.28 -5.97
N ALA A 157 -9.17 0.91 -5.66
CA ALA A 157 -7.90 1.14 -4.96
C ALA A 157 -7.96 2.44 -4.15
N ASP A 158 -6.88 2.78 -3.46
CA ASP A 158 -6.80 4.02 -2.68
C ASP A 158 -6.96 5.25 -3.57
N GLY A 159 -7.75 6.21 -3.09
CA GLY A 159 -8.11 7.39 -3.88
C GLY A 159 -6.89 8.22 -4.28
N ASP A 160 -5.89 8.36 -3.41
CA ASP A 160 -4.68 9.13 -3.70
C ASP A 160 -3.81 8.47 -4.79
N TYR A 161 -3.75 7.13 -4.80
CA TYR A 161 -3.09 6.37 -5.88
C TYR A 161 -3.78 6.61 -7.22
N LEU A 162 -5.10 6.42 -7.27
CA LEU A 162 -5.87 6.56 -8.51
C LEU A 162 -6.00 8.00 -9.00
N ALA A 163 -5.95 8.99 -8.10
CA ALA A 163 -6.05 10.40 -8.47
C ALA A 163 -4.95 10.83 -9.45
N SER A 164 -3.72 10.37 -9.24
CA SER A 164 -2.59 10.64 -10.14
C SER A 164 -2.82 10.00 -11.52
N ILE A 165 -3.26 8.75 -11.54
CA ILE A 165 -3.54 8.00 -12.77
C ILE A 165 -4.66 8.66 -13.58
N ILE A 166 -5.76 9.05 -12.91
CA ILE A 166 -6.88 9.74 -13.55
C ILE A 166 -6.41 11.08 -14.15
N ALA A 167 -5.62 11.85 -13.39
CA ALA A 167 -5.14 13.15 -13.84
C ALA A 167 -4.22 13.04 -15.07
N GLU A 168 -3.40 12.02 -15.15
CA GLU A 168 -2.44 11.78 -16.23
C GLU A 168 -3.05 11.05 -17.44
N SER A 169 -4.25 10.49 -17.30
CA SER A 169 -4.91 9.69 -18.34
C SER A 169 -5.41 10.48 -19.57
N ASN A 170 -5.27 11.80 -19.56
CA ASN A 170 -5.83 12.67 -20.61
C ASN A 170 -7.35 12.49 -20.83
N GLY A 171 -8.07 12.13 -19.77
CA GLY A 171 -9.51 11.94 -19.79
C GLY A 171 -9.95 10.53 -20.21
N GLU A 172 -9.06 9.58 -20.30
CA GLU A 172 -9.36 8.17 -20.54
C GLU A 172 -10.11 7.55 -19.36
N PHE A 173 -9.64 7.84 -18.14
CA PHE A 173 -10.26 7.36 -16.91
C PHE A 173 -11.04 8.43 -16.16
N ALA A 174 -11.99 7.97 -15.35
CA ALA A 174 -12.76 8.81 -14.44
C ALA A 174 -12.97 8.11 -13.08
N ASN A 175 -13.08 8.92 -12.02
CA ASN A 175 -13.63 8.48 -10.75
C ASN A 175 -15.15 8.27 -10.95
N ILE A 176 -15.64 7.06 -10.71
CA ILE A 176 -17.04 6.67 -10.88
C ILE A 176 -17.73 6.34 -9.55
N GLY A 177 -17.03 6.43 -8.44
CA GLY A 177 -17.58 6.21 -7.10
C GLY A 177 -16.48 6.11 -6.05
N GLU A 178 -16.88 6.15 -4.79
CA GLU A 178 -15.98 6.02 -3.67
C GLU A 178 -16.59 5.22 -2.52
N VAL A 179 -15.75 4.61 -1.69
CA VAL A 179 -16.15 3.90 -0.49
C VAL A 179 -15.13 4.12 0.61
N SER A 180 -15.61 4.37 1.83
CA SER A 180 -14.74 4.49 3.00
C SER A 180 -14.55 3.13 3.66
N ILE A 181 -13.36 2.54 3.50
CA ILE A 181 -12.97 1.26 4.09
C ILE A 181 -11.58 1.38 4.70
N GLY A 182 -11.29 0.54 5.70
CA GLY A 182 -10.00 0.57 6.40
C GLY A 182 -9.86 1.75 7.37
N GLY A 183 -8.70 1.82 7.99
CA GLY A 183 -8.27 2.87 8.91
C GLY A 183 -7.23 3.80 8.27
N GLY A 184 -6.50 4.54 9.13
CA GLY A 184 -5.31 5.27 8.70
C GLY A 184 -4.19 4.34 8.28
N VAL A 185 -3.19 4.89 7.60
CA VAL A 185 -2.01 4.15 7.16
C VAL A 185 -0.94 4.20 8.25
N GLY A 186 -0.46 3.04 8.68
CA GLY A 186 0.57 2.91 9.71
C GLY A 186 1.72 2.01 9.30
N MET A 187 2.83 2.10 10.02
CA MET A 187 3.93 1.14 9.83
C MET A 187 3.60 -0.18 10.54
N GLY A 188 3.73 -1.29 9.82
CA GLY A 188 3.62 -2.62 10.39
C GLY A 188 4.90 -3.04 11.10
N ILE A 189 4.77 -3.68 12.25
CA ILE A 189 5.86 -4.16 13.10
C ILE A 189 5.49 -5.55 13.61
N ARG A 190 6.47 -6.44 13.85
CA ARG A 190 6.16 -7.70 14.53
C ARG A 190 5.66 -7.41 15.96
N GLU A 191 4.68 -8.16 16.43
CA GLU A 191 4.16 -8.05 17.80
C GLU A 191 5.25 -8.21 18.88
N SER A 192 6.33 -8.96 18.57
CA SER A 192 7.46 -9.16 19.48
C SER A 192 8.39 -7.94 19.61
N ASP A 193 8.35 -7.00 18.66
CA ASP A 193 9.33 -5.91 18.54
C ASP A 193 8.85 -4.62 19.22
N THR A 194 8.44 -4.74 20.48
CA THR A 194 7.84 -3.64 21.27
C THR A 194 8.76 -2.44 21.49
N GLU A 195 10.09 -2.60 21.36
CA GLU A 195 11.04 -1.49 21.49
C GLU A 195 11.15 -0.67 20.19
N LEU A 196 10.76 -1.24 19.04
CA LEU A 196 10.77 -0.57 17.76
C LEU A 196 9.50 0.27 17.53
N LYS A 197 8.40 -0.09 18.19
CA LYS A 197 7.12 0.62 18.17
C LYS A 197 7.19 1.96 18.91
#